data_d6cd17e2da8a15e62794dffbfcc14281
#
_entry.id   d6cd17e2da8a15e62794dffbfcc14281
#
_cell.length_a   1.000
_cell.length_b   1.000
_cell.length_c   1.000
_cell.angle_alpha   90.00
_cell.angle_beta   90.00
_cell.angle_gamma   90.00
#
_symmetry.space_group_name_H-M   'P 1'
#
loop_
_entity.id
_entity.type
_entity.pdbx_description
1 polymer ?
#
loop_
_entity_poly.entity_id
_entity_poly.type
_entity_poly.pdbx_seq_one_letter_code
_entity_poly.pdbx_strand_id
1 'polypeptide(L)'
;MPPGRFFFRPAAAEAQLNLSLTVIACILLMAVVLISVYHTRRLKRTNERLLADMQNKIREQELALQHLITDNHRLLNEKDWLLKEVHHRVKNNLQIVMSLLNTQSAFLKNNAALAAIRESQNRVQSIALIHQKLYSHADVAFIDIAVYINELFNHLDDCYKAREKGIRFEQLILPVKMDVAQAIPVGLMLNEAITNAIKYAFAAGPGIIKVSLETLNDDNIALSISDNGVGLPPGFDIKQTSTLGMEMMKALSRQLNGKFTIKNENGVLISLIFGIENKFGSDDNGSRR
;
A
#
# COMPACT_ATOMS: atom_id res chain seq x y z
N MET A 1 -23.57 110.45 -45.70
CA MET A 1 -23.72 109.39 -44.73
C MET A 1 -25.00 108.63 -44.99
N PRO A 2 -24.99 107.38 -45.43
CA PRO A 2 -26.19 106.55 -45.51
C PRO A 2 -26.43 105.74 -44.20
N PRO A 3 -27.66 105.55 -43.76
CA PRO A 3 -27.98 104.91 -42.50
C PRO A 3 -27.81 103.37 -42.59
N GLY A 4 -27.28 102.81 -41.51
CA GLY A 4 -27.08 101.36 -41.35
C GLY A 4 -28.34 100.60 -41.38
N ARG A 5 -28.35 99.54 -42.17
CA ARG A 5 -29.41 98.52 -42.21
C ARG A 5 -29.20 97.55 -41.02
N PHE A 6 -30.01 97.73 -39.98
CA PHE A 6 -30.18 96.74 -38.96
C PHE A 6 -30.99 95.58 -39.58
N PHE A 7 -30.34 94.47 -39.81
CA PHE A 7 -31.05 93.22 -40.13
C PHE A 7 -31.74 92.65 -38.84
N PHE A 8 -32.99 93.05 -38.68
CA PHE A 8 -33.86 92.30 -37.70
C PHE A 8 -34.12 90.89 -38.26
N ARG A 9 -33.49 89.91 -37.71
CA ARG A 9 -33.90 88.57 -37.92
C ARG A 9 -35.28 88.46 -37.26
N PRO A 10 -36.32 87.90 -37.98
CA PRO A 10 -37.66 87.76 -37.39
C PRO A 10 -37.59 86.70 -36.26
N ALA A 11 -38.02 87.02 -35.07
CA ALA A 11 -38.03 86.12 -33.88
C ALA A 11 -38.69 84.81 -34.16
N ALA A 12 -39.60 84.71 -35.11
CA ALA A 12 -40.24 83.51 -35.60
C ALA A 12 -39.26 82.50 -36.26
N ALA A 13 -38.23 83.00 -36.99
CA ALA A 13 -37.24 82.12 -37.64
C ALA A 13 -36.23 81.52 -36.65
N GLU A 14 -35.86 82.28 -35.59
CA GLU A 14 -35.04 81.75 -34.49
C GLU A 14 -35.81 80.70 -33.64
N ALA A 15 -37.08 80.91 -33.34
CA ALA A 15 -37.94 79.95 -32.64
C ALA A 15 -38.11 78.64 -33.45
N GLN A 16 -38.27 78.79 -34.79
CA GLN A 16 -38.43 77.63 -35.69
C GLN A 16 -37.11 76.84 -35.83
N LEU A 17 -35.94 77.53 -35.82
CA LEU A 17 -34.62 76.90 -35.84
C LEU A 17 -34.36 76.15 -34.52
N ASN A 18 -34.66 76.75 -33.39
CA ASN A 18 -34.51 76.15 -32.07
C ASN A 18 -35.44 74.93 -31.91
N LEU A 19 -36.69 74.97 -32.39
CA LEU A 19 -37.61 73.86 -32.40
C LEU A 19 -37.10 72.67 -33.25
N SER A 20 -36.54 72.97 -34.46
CA SER A 20 -35.99 71.93 -35.32
C SER A 20 -34.72 71.30 -34.73
N LEU A 21 -33.85 72.05 -34.05
CA LEU A 21 -32.65 71.56 -33.33
C LEU A 21 -33.05 70.66 -32.16
N THR A 22 -34.06 71.02 -31.39
CA THR A 22 -34.56 70.20 -30.26
C THR A 22 -35.17 68.90 -30.76
N VAL A 23 -35.92 68.92 -31.84
CA VAL A 23 -36.47 67.70 -32.43
C VAL A 23 -35.37 66.76 -32.93
N ILE A 24 -34.34 67.29 -33.63
CA ILE A 24 -33.19 66.52 -34.07
C ILE A 24 -32.44 65.92 -32.86
N ALA A 25 -32.20 66.73 -31.82
CA ALA A 25 -31.56 66.24 -30.58
C ALA A 25 -32.35 65.12 -29.91
N CYS A 26 -33.69 65.19 -29.83
CA CYS A 26 -34.54 64.15 -29.34
C CYS A 26 -34.50 62.86 -30.18
N ILE A 27 -34.45 62.99 -31.53
CA ILE A 27 -34.32 61.83 -32.41
C ILE A 27 -32.97 61.15 -32.24
N LEU A 28 -31.88 61.93 -32.15
CA LEU A 28 -30.55 61.38 -31.87
C LEU A 28 -30.48 60.67 -30.52
N LEU A 29 -31.06 61.27 -29.48
CA LEU A 29 -31.10 60.66 -28.16
C LEU A 29 -31.88 59.37 -28.16
N MET A 30 -33.03 59.36 -28.84
CA MET A 30 -33.84 58.13 -29.00
C MET A 30 -33.09 57.03 -29.76
N ALA A 31 -32.34 57.38 -30.81
CA ALA A 31 -31.49 56.48 -31.57
C ALA A 31 -30.39 55.87 -30.66
N VAL A 32 -29.71 56.66 -29.84
CA VAL A 32 -28.69 56.21 -28.91
C VAL A 32 -29.30 55.22 -27.89
N VAL A 33 -30.47 55.54 -27.32
CA VAL A 33 -31.18 54.65 -26.41
C VAL A 33 -31.55 53.32 -27.08
N LEU A 34 -32.09 53.34 -28.28
CA LEU A 34 -32.44 52.18 -29.04
C LEU A 34 -31.22 51.28 -29.36
N ILE A 35 -30.11 51.88 -29.77
CA ILE A 35 -28.84 51.21 -30.00
C ILE A 35 -28.32 50.58 -28.67
N SER A 36 -28.36 51.31 -27.60
CA SER A 36 -27.95 50.82 -26.27
C SER A 36 -28.80 49.63 -25.82
N VAL A 37 -30.13 49.72 -25.94
CA VAL A 37 -31.05 48.61 -25.62
C VAL A 37 -30.81 47.42 -26.53
N TYR A 38 -30.56 47.62 -27.80
CA TYR A 38 -30.23 46.55 -28.75
C TYR A 38 -28.93 45.83 -28.33
N HIS A 39 -27.86 46.60 -28.09
CA HIS A 39 -26.58 46.05 -27.63
C HIS A 39 -26.71 45.27 -26.32
N THR A 40 -27.40 45.84 -25.34
CA THR A 40 -27.61 45.19 -24.04
C THR A 40 -28.39 43.86 -24.18
N ARG A 41 -29.46 43.87 -24.99
CA ARG A 41 -30.21 42.66 -25.28
C ARG A 41 -29.40 41.62 -26.03
N ARG A 42 -28.56 42.04 -26.98
CA ARG A 42 -27.65 41.15 -27.73
C ARG A 42 -26.62 40.51 -26.81
N LEU A 43 -25.95 41.30 -25.97
CA LEU A 43 -24.99 40.83 -24.97
C LEU A 43 -25.63 39.84 -23.98
N LYS A 44 -26.82 40.17 -23.49
CA LYS A 44 -27.55 39.29 -22.57
C LYS A 44 -27.84 37.92 -23.21
N ARG A 45 -28.35 37.90 -24.45
CA ARG A 45 -28.62 36.64 -25.19
C ARG A 45 -27.34 35.83 -25.44
N THR A 46 -26.21 36.48 -25.71
CA THR A 46 -24.93 35.82 -25.92
C THR A 46 -24.44 35.19 -24.66
N ASN A 47 -24.52 35.90 -23.52
CA ASN A 47 -24.14 35.41 -22.21
C ASN A 47 -25.02 34.26 -21.74
N GLU A 48 -26.35 34.36 -21.97
CA GLU A 48 -27.28 33.26 -21.64
C GLU A 48 -26.97 31.97 -22.43
N ARG A 49 -26.62 32.11 -23.72
CA ARG A 49 -26.20 30.95 -24.55
C ARG A 49 -24.87 30.36 -24.06
N LEU A 50 -23.90 31.21 -23.71
CA LEU A 50 -22.61 30.74 -23.18
C LEU A 50 -22.75 30.05 -21.83
N LEU A 51 -23.58 30.60 -20.94
CA LEU A 51 -23.89 29.97 -19.65
C LEU A 51 -24.58 28.62 -19.82
N ALA A 52 -25.56 28.53 -20.76
CA ALA A 52 -26.23 27.26 -21.03
C ALA A 52 -25.27 26.20 -21.57
N ASP A 53 -24.34 26.59 -22.48
CA ASP A 53 -23.33 25.68 -23.03
C ASP A 53 -22.34 25.23 -21.94
N MET A 54 -21.89 26.14 -21.09
CA MET A 54 -21.04 25.79 -19.94
C MET A 54 -21.74 24.84 -18.96
N GLN A 55 -23.02 25.11 -18.63
CA GLN A 55 -23.79 24.23 -17.76
C GLN A 55 -23.97 22.83 -18.36
N ASN A 56 -24.22 22.73 -19.66
CA ASN A 56 -24.29 21.44 -20.32
C ASN A 56 -22.97 20.68 -20.30
N LYS A 57 -21.83 21.36 -20.54
CA LYS A 57 -20.49 20.75 -20.42
C LYS A 57 -20.18 20.27 -19.02
N ILE A 58 -20.50 21.08 -18.01
CA ILE A 58 -20.33 20.68 -16.59
C ILE A 58 -21.16 19.42 -16.30
N ARG A 59 -22.42 19.40 -16.73
CA ARG A 59 -23.30 18.25 -16.52
C ARG A 59 -22.79 16.97 -17.21
N GLU A 60 -22.29 17.10 -18.43
CA GLU A 60 -21.65 15.96 -19.13
C GLU A 60 -20.42 15.45 -18.39
N GLN A 61 -19.58 16.36 -17.88
CA GLN A 61 -18.40 16.00 -17.10
C GLN A 61 -18.77 15.34 -15.76
N GLU A 62 -19.79 15.84 -15.07
CA GLU A 62 -20.30 15.24 -13.85
C GLU A 62 -20.80 13.80 -14.07
N LEU A 63 -21.57 13.59 -15.14
CA LEU A 63 -22.05 12.25 -15.49
C LEU A 63 -20.90 11.30 -15.84
N ALA A 64 -19.92 11.77 -16.61
CA ALA A 64 -18.72 10.98 -16.95
C ALA A 64 -17.90 10.64 -15.68
N LEU A 65 -17.73 11.59 -14.77
CA LEU A 65 -17.04 11.38 -13.50
C LEU A 65 -17.78 10.36 -12.62
N GLN A 66 -19.10 10.46 -12.51
CA GLN A 66 -19.91 9.50 -11.75
C GLN A 66 -19.77 8.08 -12.32
N HIS A 67 -19.77 7.95 -13.65
CA HIS A 67 -19.55 6.66 -14.31
C HIS A 67 -18.18 6.08 -14.00
N LEU A 68 -17.12 6.91 -14.09
CA LEU A 68 -15.76 6.50 -13.76
C LEU A 68 -15.61 6.08 -12.30
N ILE A 69 -16.23 6.80 -11.36
CA ILE A 69 -16.24 6.45 -9.93
C ILE A 69 -16.91 5.09 -9.73
N THR A 70 -18.08 4.89 -10.36
CA THR A 70 -18.83 3.63 -10.24
C THR A 70 -18.05 2.44 -10.78
N ASP A 71 -17.42 2.62 -11.97
CA ASP A 71 -16.58 1.59 -12.58
C ASP A 71 -15.34 1.28 -11.74
N ASN A 72 -14.71 2.32 -11.18
CA ASN A 72 -13.56 2.14 -10.30
C ASN A 72 -13.92 1.35 -9.04
N HIS A 73 -15.05 1.66 -8.39
CA HIS A 73 -15.55 0.88 -7.26
C HIS A 73 -15.83 -0.58 -7.63
N ARG A 74 -16.42 -0.82 -8.81
CA ARG A 74 -16.66 -2.18 -9.29
C ARG A 74 -15.35 -2.94 -9.50
N LEU A 75 -14.36 -2.33 -10.14
CA LEU A 75 -13.05 -2.94 -10.38
C LEU A 75 -12.28 -3.21 -9.08
N LEU A 76 -12.36 -2.31 -8.09
CA LEU A 76 -11.77 -2.54 -6.78
C LEU A 76 -12.41 -3.73 -6.07
N ASN A 77 -13.72 -3.82 -6.05
CA ASN A 77 -14.44 -4.96 -5.47
C ASN A 77 -14.12 -6.28 -6.18
N GLU A 78 -14.03 -6.28 -7.50
CA GLU A 78 -13.65 -7.45 -8.29
C GLU A 78 -12.20 -7.87 -7.99
N LYS A 79 -11.28 -6.92 -7.92
CA LYS A 79 -9.89 -7.17 -7.50
C LYS A 79 -9.83 -7.80 -6.11
N ASP A 80 -10.55 -7.27 -5.14
CA ASP A 80 -10.55 -7.78 -3.77
C ASP A 80 -11.16 -9.20 -3.70
N TRP A 81 -12.21 -9.46 -4.47
CA TRP A 81 -12.77 -10.80 -4.60
C TRP A 81 -11.78 -11.79 -5.22
N LEU A 82 -11.11 -11.41 -6.31
CA LEU A 82 -10.10 -12.24 -6.96
C LEU A 82 -8.93 -12.54 -6.03
N LEU A 83 -8.45 -11.55 -5.28
CA LEU A 83 -7.39 -11.77 -4.29
C LEU A 83 -7.83 -12.78 -3.22
N LYS A 84 -9.05 -12.67 -2.69
CA LYS A 84 -9.61 -13.65 -1.76
C LYS A 84 -9.63 -15.07 -2.36
N GLU A 85 -10.11 -15.20 -3.59
CA GLU A 85 -10.19 -16.51 -4.26
C GLU A 85 -8.79 -17.11 -4.49
N VAL A 86 -7.82 -16.31 -4.96
CA VAL A 86 -6.44 -16.77 -5.14
C VAL A 86 -5.87 -17.31 -3.84
N HIS A 87 -6.04 -16.59 -2.76
CA HIS A 87 -5.55 -17.04 -1.48
C HIS A 87 -6.28 -18.30 -0.97
N HIS A 88 -7.61 -18.39 -1.10
CA HIS A 88 -8.33 -19.63 -0.78
C HIS A 88 -7.76 -20.83 -1.56
N ARG A 89 -7.45 -20.64 -2.84
CA ARG A 89 -6.83 -21.68 -3.66
C ARG A 89 -5.42 -22.00 -3.17
N VAL A 90 -4.60 -21.02 -2.82
CA VAL A 90 -3.27 -21.26 -2.25
C VAL A 90 -3.38 -22.08 -0.96
N LYS A 91 -4.27 -21.70 -0.03
CA LYS A 91 -4.51 -22.49 1.20
C LYS A 91 -4.89 -23.93 0.88
N ASN A 92 -5.84 -24.15 -0.04
CA ASN A 92 -6.28 -25.49 -0.43
C ASN A 92 -5.14 -26.29 -1.06
N ASN A 93 -4.33 -25.68 -1.92
CA ASN A 93 -3.16 -26.32 -2.52
C ASN A 93 -2.11 -26.70 -1.47
N LEU A 94 -1.84 -25.83 -0.50
CA LEU A 94 -0.94 -26.12 0.61
C LEU A 94 -1.46 -27.27 1.47
N GLN A 95 -2.77 -27.39 1.71
CA GLN A 95 -3.38 -28.53 2.40
C GLN A 95 -3.20 -29.84 1.63
N ILE A 96 -3.34 -29.82 0.30
CA ILE A 96 -3.08 -31.00 -0.55
C ILE A 96 -1.61 -31.40 -0.44
N VAL A 97 -0.67 -30.46 -0.53
CA VAL A 97 0.76 -30.73 -0.37
C VAL A 97 1.07 -31.31 1.01
N MET A 98 0.48 -30.75 2.07
CA MET A 98 0.61 -31.30 3.43
C MET A 98 0.09 -32.73 3.54
N SER A 99 -1.06 -33.02 2.94
CA SER A 99 -1.63 -34.38 2.91
C SER A 99 -0.71 -35.37 2.18
N LEU A 100 -0.15 -34.96 1.04
CA LEU A 100 0.81 -35.78 0.30
C LEU A 100 2.08 -36.05 1.12
N LEU A 101 2.65 -35.00 1.77
CA LEU A 101 3.81 -35.17 2.65
C LEU A 101 3.51 -36.09 3.85
N ASN A 102 2.31 -35.99 4.46
CA ASN A 102 1.87 -36.87 5.51
C ASN A 102 1.78 -38.35 5.03
N THR A 103 1.21 -38.54 3.85
CA THR A 103 1.10 -39.88 3.25
C THR A 103 2.49 -40.47 2.98
N GLN A 104 3.39 -39.67 2.39
CA GLN A 104 4.77 -40.08 2.13
C GLN A 104 5.52 -40.44 3.41
N SER A 105 5.33 -39.66 4.48
CA SER A 105 5.99 -39.91 5.77
C SER A 105 5.60 -41.28 6.39
N ALA A 106 4.36 -41.72 6.16
CA ALA A 106 3.88 -43.00 6.69
C ALA A 106 4.56 -44.23 6.07
N PHE A 107 5.08 -44.09 4.85
CA PHE A 107 5.77 -45.20 4.13
C PHE A 107 7.30 -45.19 4.36
N LEU A 108 7.85 -44.16 4.98
CA LEU A 108 9.31 -44.03 5.17
C LEU A 108 9.72 -44.77 6.47
N LYS A 109 10.74 -45.61 6.32
CA LYS A 109 11.38 -46.31 7.45
C LYS A 109 12.72 -45.62 7.86
N ASN A 110 13.26 -44.75 7.00
CA ASN A 110 14.52 -44.08 7.23
C ASN A 110 14.30 -42.81 8.06
N ASN A 111 14.93 -42.73 9.23
CA ASN A 111 14.81 -41.60 10.15
C ASN A 111 15.30 -40.26 9.54
N ALA A 112 16.33 -40.28 8.69
CA ALA A 112 16.83 -39.07 8.03
C ALA A 112 15.82 -38.57 6.97
N ALA A 113 15.20 -39.45 6.21
CA ALA A 113 14.14 -39.12 5.26
C ALA A 113 12.88 -38.61 5.98
N LEU A 114 12.48 -39.21 7.10
CA LEU A 114 11.39 -38.71 7.93
C LEU A 114 11.65 -37.33 8.49
N ALA A 115 12.89 -37.05 8.94
CA ALA A 115 13.27 -35.71 9.41
C ALA A 115 13.19 -34.67 8.28
N ALA A 116 13.65 -35.00 7.07
CA ALA A 116 13.56 -34.10 5.91
C ALA A 116 12.11 -33.80 5.51
N ILE A 117 11.21 -34.81 5.55
CA ILE A 117 9.79 -34.58 5.26
C ILE A 117 9.15 -33.71 6.34
N ARG A 118 9.41 -33.96 7.62
CA ARG A 118 8.89 -33.11 8.71
C ARG A 118 9.36 -31.66 8.58
N GLU A 119 10.59 -31.45 8.17
CA GLU A 119 11.13 -30.13 7.90
C GLU A 119 10.38 -29.44 6.75
N SER A 120 10.12 -30.17 5.67
CA SER A 120 9.30 -29.68 4.54
C SER A 120 7.86 -29.37 4.96
N GLN A 121 7.24 -30.20 5.81
CA GLN A 121 5.92 -29.95 6.38
C GLN A 121 5.89 -28.63 7.19
N ASN A 122 6.88 -28.40 8.06
CA ASN A 122 6.96 -27.18 8.86
C ASN A 122 7.12 -25.92 7.98
N ARG A 123 7.88 -25.99 6.88
CA ARG A 123 8.01 -24.89 5.91
C ARG A 123 6.68 -24.60 5.23
N VAL A 124 5.99 -25.64 4.75
CA VAL A 124 4.66 -25.49 4.12
C VAL A 124 3.65 -24.93 5.11
N GLN A 125 3.68 -25.37 6.37
CA GLN A 125 2.79 -24.88 7.42
C GLN A 125 3.05 -23.40 7.74
N SER A 126 4.32 -22.96 7.78
CA SER A 126 4.66 -21.55 7.99
C SER A 126 4.07 -20.66 6.89
N ILE A 127 4.12 -21.10 5.62
CA ILE A 127 3.48 -20.40 4.51
C ILE A 127 1.96 -20.40 4.69
N ALA A 128 1.36 -21.54 5.09
CA ALA A 128 -0.08 -21.65 5.29
C ALA A 128 -0.59 -20.71 6.39
N LEU A 129 0.16 -20.53 7.49
CA LEU A 129 -0.16 -19.59 8.56
C LEU A 129 -0.21 -18.14 8.04
N ILE A 130 0.75 -17.74 7.21
CA ILE A 130 0.74 -16.41 6.58
C ILE A 130 -0.52 -16.23 5.74
N HIS A 131 -0.81 -17.18 4.86
CA HIS A 131 -2.00 -17.13 4.01
C HIS A 131 -3.30 -17.15 4.83
N GLN A 132 -3.35 -17.82 5.96
CA GLN A 132 -4.52 -17.82 6.83
C GLN A 132 -4.77 -16.47 7.49
N LYS A 133 -3.71 -15.75 7.86
CA LYS A 133 -3.82 -14.44 8.52
C LYS A 133 -4.27 -13.31 7.60
N LEU A 134 -3.98 -13.41 6.31
CA LEU A 134 -4.48 -12.45 5.33
C LEU A 134 -6.01 -12.31 5.31
N TYR A 135 -6.75 -13.33 5.83
CA TYR A 135 -8.23 -13.35 5.77
C TYR A 135 -8.93 -12.95 7.05
N SER A 136 -8.21 -12.90 8.17
CA SER A 136 -8.85 -12.62 9.46
C SER A 136 -9.17 -11.14 9.68
N HIS A 137 -8.71 -10.23 8.80
CA HIS A 137 -8.91 -8.79 8.93
C HIS A 137 -9.42 -8.18 7.61
N ALA A 138 -10.16 -7.10 7.70
CA ALA A 138 -10.74 -6.38 6.55
C ALA A 138 -9.69 -5.81 5.57
N ASP A 139 -8.46 -5.60 6.01
CA ASP A 139 -7.32 -5.17 5.19
C ASP A 139 -6.61 -6.39 4.59
N VAL A 140 -7.00 -6.77 3.39
CA VAL A 140 -6.56 -8.00 2.68
C VAL A 140 -5.08 -7.99 2.26
N ALA A 141 -4.36 -6.88 2.40
CA ALA A 141 -3.01 -6.73 1.83
C ALA A 141 -1.86 -6.86 2.84
N PHE A 142 -2.11 -6.74 4.15
CA PHE A 142 -1.06 -6.64 5.16
C PHE A 142 -1.22 -7.62 6.30
N ILE A 143 -0.07 -8.12 6.78
CA ILE A 143 0.04 -9.07 7.89
C ILE A 143 0.61 -8.35 9.10
N ASP A 144 -0.04 -8.50 10.25
CA ASP A 144 0.53 -8.13 11.54
C ASP A 144 1.63 -9.15 11.90
N ILE A 145 2.88 -8.72 11.80
CA ILE A 145 4.04 -9.61 11.98
C ILE A 145 4.16 -10.08 13.43
N ALA A 146 3.77 -9.27 14.41
CA ALA A 146 3.83 -9.69 15.81
C ALA A 146 2.87 -10.85 16.10
N VAL A 147 1.64 -10.77 15.59
CA VAL A 147 0.65 -11.85 15.70
C VAL A 147 1.13 -13.11 14.98
N TYR A 148 1.67 -12.95 13.76
CA TYR A 148 2.21 -14.08 13.01
C TYR A 148 3.35 -14.79 13.74
N ILE A 149 4.33 -14.05 14.29
CA ILE A 149 5.47 -14.63 15.01
C ILE A 149 5.01 -15.41 16.24
N ASN A 150 4.02 -14.90 16.97
CA ASN A 150 3.44 -15.64 18.10
C ASN A 150 2.85 -16.99 17.70
N GLU A 151 2.14 -17.05 16.59
CA GLU A 151 1.55 -18.30 16.09
C GLU A 151 2.62 -19.25 15.58
N LEU A 152 3.65 -18.71 14.91
CA LEU A 152 4.80 -19.51 14.50
C LEU A 152 5.49 -20.15 15.70
N PHE A 153 5.70 -19.41 16.80
CA PHE A 153 6.26 -19.95 18.04
C PHE A 153 5.40 -21.08 18.61
N ASN A 154 4.09 -20.88 18.69
CA ASN A 154 3.17 -21.92 19.18
C ASN A 154 3.22 -23.17 18.29
N HIS A 155 3.19 -22.99 16.97
CA HIS A 155 3.30 -24.10 16.02
C HIS A 155 4.63 -24.87 16.16
N LEU A 156 5.76 -24.17 16.28
CA LEU A 156 7.08 -24.80 16.45
C LEU A 156 7.20 -25.48 17.82
N ASP A 157 6.62 -24.90 18.87
CA ASP A 157 6.53 -25.56 20.17
C ASP A 157 5.77 -26.87 20.11
N ASP A 158 4.60 -26.87 19.46
CA ASP A 158 3.79 -28.08 19.27
C ASP A 158 4.56 -29.19 18.51
N CYS A 159 5.29 -28.80 17.46
CA CYS A 159 6.04 -29.73 16.62
C CYS A 159 7.29 -30.32 17.29
N TYR A 160 8.03 -29.48 18.06
CA TYR A 160 9.34 -29.85 18.60
C TYR A 160 9.36 -30.05 20.09
N LYS A 161 8.24 -29.77 20.79
CA LYS A 161 8.14 -29.81 22.27
C LYS A 161 9.23 -28.94 22.92
N ALA A 162 9.42 -27.72 22.38
CA ALA A 162 10.52 -26.85 22.77
C ALA A 162 10.41 -26.46 24.26
N ARG A 163 9.20 -26.08 24.72
CA ARG A 163 8.96 -25.71 26.13
C ARG A 163 9.17 -26.90 27.09
N GLU A 164 8.79 -28.10 26.69
CA GLU A 164 9.04 -29.31 27.48
C GLU A 164 10.55 -29.59 27.64
N LYS A 165 11.37 -29.17 26.65
CA LYS A 165 12.84 -29.21 26.69
C LYS A 165 13.48 -28.03 27.44
N GLY A 166 12.70 -27.14 28.05
CA GLY A 166 13.17 -25.97 28.74
C GLY A 166 13.56 -24.79 27.83
N ILE A 167 13.22 -24.82 26.55
CA ILE A 167 13.49 -23.72 25.62
C ILE A 167 12.39 -22.66 25.76
N ARG A 168 12.76 -21.41 25.95
CA ARG A 168 11.84 -20.27 26.02
C ARG A 168 11.93 -19.42 24.78
N PHE A 169 10.78 -18.94 24.32
CA PHE A 169 10.69 -18.00 23.22
C PHE A 169 10.47 -16.58 23.77
N GLU A 170 11.29 -15.66 23.34
CA GLU A 170 11.16 -14.24 23.66
C GLU A 170 10.99 -13.44 22.37
N GLN A 171 10.14 -12.41 22.40
CA GLN A 171 9.94 -11.53 21.27
C GLN A 171 9.96 -10.08 21.67
N LEU A 172 10.62 -9.27 20.86
CA LEU A 172 10.61 -7.81 20.90
C LEU A 172 10.26 -7.30 19.52
N ILE A 173 8.97 -7.24 19.22
CA ILE A 173 8.47 -6.91 17.89
C ILE A 173 7.75 -5.57 17.95
N LEU A 174 8.25 -4.59 17.22
CA LEU A 174 7.48 -3.37 16.97
C LEU A 174 6.26 -3.69 16.12
N PRO A 175 5.11 -3.02 16.35
CA PRO A 175 3.90 -3.23 15.57
C PRO A 175 4.15 -2.77 14.13
N VAL A 176 4.41 -3.72 13.25
CA VAL A 176 4.69 -3.51 11.83
C VAL A 176 3.75 -4.36 11.02
N LYS A 177 3.11 -3.75 10.05
CA LYS A 177 2.32 -4.44 9.02
C LYS A 177 3.20 -4.66 7.79
N MET A 178 3.30 -5.87 7.32
CA MET A 178 4.05 -6.26 6.12
C MET A 178 3.12 -6.75 5.03
N ASP A 179 3.44 -6.46 3.78
CA ASP A 179 2.77 -7.12 2.68
C ASP A 179 3.14 -8.62 2.59
N VAL A 180 2.39 -9.37 1.82
CA VAL A 180 2.58 -10.83 1.68
C VAL A 180 3.92 -11.16 1.04
N ALA A 181 4.37 -10.35 0.07
CA ALA A 181 5.61 -10.59 -0.66
C ALA A 181 6.84 -10.47 0.25
N GLN A 182 6.75 -9.66 1.30
CA GLN A 182 7.78 -9.54 2.35
C GLN A 182 7.54 -10.51 3.52
N ALA A 183 6.30 -10.71 3.93
CA ALA A 183 5.98 -11.55 5.08
C ALA A 183 6.33 -13.05 4.86
N ILE A 184 6.13 -13.57 3.64
CA ILE A 184 6.48 -14.97 3.32
C ILE A 184 8.00 -15.21 3.45
N PRO A 185 8.89 -14.45 2.81
CA PRO A 185 10.33 -14.61 3.02
C PRO A 185 10.77 -14.47 4.48
N VAL A 186 10.22 -13.47 5.21
CA VAL A 186 10.49 -13.27 6.63
C VAL A 186 10.06 -14.48 7.45
N GLY A 187 8.85 -14.99 7.21
CA GLY A 187 8.32 -16.15 7.93
C GLY A 187 9.10 -17.43 7.69
N LEU A 188 9.50 -17.69 6.46
CA LEU A 188 10.35 -18.83 6.14
C LEU A 188 11.74 -18.72 6.79
N MET A 189 12.33 -17.52 6.79
CA MET A 189 13.61 -17.29 7.45
C MET A 189 13.51 -17.50 8.96
N LEU A 190 12.45 -17.00 9.60
CA LEU A 190 12.15 -17.24 11.01
C LEU A 190 12.01 -18.73 11.31
N ASN A 191 11.22 -19.45 10.50
CA ASN A 191 11.04 -20.89 10.65
C ASN A 191 12.38 -21.65 10.61
N GLU A 192 13.23 -21.35 9.64
CA GLU A 192 14.55 -22.02 9.50
C GLU A 192 15.49 -21.68 10.67
N ALA A 193 15.59 -20.40 11.03
CA ALA A 193 16.46 -19.95 12.10
C ALA A 193 16.04 -20.55 13.45
N ILE A 194 14.75 -20.51 13.78
CA ILE A 194 14.21 -21.04 15.05
C ILE A 194 14.32 -22.55 15.08
N THR A 195 14.01 -23.24 13.97
CA THR A 195 14.15 -24.71 13.88
C THR A 195 15.60 -25.14 14.06
N ASN A 196 16.57 -24.41 13.46
CA ASN A 196 17.97 -24.68 13.64
C ASN A 196 18.40 -24.47 15.12
N ALA A 197 17.95 -23.40 15.78
CA ALA A 197 18.22 -23.19 17.18
C ALA A 197 17.65 -24.32 18.04
N ILE A 198 16.39 -24.76 17.85
CA ILE A 198 15.78 -25.87 18.60
C ILE A 198 16.55 -27.16 18.41
N LYS A 199 17.03 -27.45 17.19
CA LYS A 199 17.73 -28.70 16.87
C LYS A 199 19.18 -28.75 17.33
N TYR A 200 19.89 -27.63 17.24
CA TYR A 200 21.34 -27.62 17.35
C TYR A 200 21.90 -26.81 18.49
N ALA A 201 21.20 -25.75 18.95
CA ALA A 201 21.73 -24.86 19.96
C ALA A 201 21.67 -25.43 21.38
N PHE A 202 20.66 -26.25 21.71
CA PHE A 202 20.31 -26.66 23.05
C PHE A 202 20.45 -28.17 23.30
N ALA A 203 21.49 -28.79 22.75
CA ALA A 203 21.74 -30.23 22.93
C ALA A 203 21.94 -30.66 24.41
N ALA A 204 22.32 -29.72 25.28
CA ALA A 204 22.70 -30.01 26.65
C ALA A 204 21.79 -29.39 27.73
N GLY A 205 20.63 -28.77 27.36
CA GLY A 205 19.77 -28.19 28.41
C GLY A 205 18.85 -27.08 27.94
N PRO A 206 18.30 -26.33 28.90
CA PRO A 206 17.38 -25.25 28.63
C PRO A 206 18.06 -24.05 27.92
N GLY A 207 17.25 -23.24 27.21
CA GLY A 207 17.77 -22.09 26.47
C GLY A 207 16.72 -21.06 26.17
N ILE A 208 17.15 -20.01 25.49
CA ILE A 208 16.31 -18.88 25.06
C ILE A 208 16.52 -18.67 23.56
N ILE A 209 15.43 -18.60 22.83
CA ILE A 209 15.39 -18.13 21.43
C ILE A 209 14.69 -16.78 21.46
N LYS A 210 15.39 -15.74 21.02
CA LYS A 210 14.85 -14.38 20.98
C LYS A 210 14.69 -13.92 19.52
N VAL A 211 13.53 -13.36 19.21
CA VAL A 211 13.27 -12.69 17.94
C VAL A 211 13.00 -11.23 18.20
N SER A 212 13.71 -10.35 17.50
CA SER A 212 13.43 -8.92 17.52
C SER A 212 13.20 -8.39 16.11
N LEU A 213 12.27 -7.43 16.00
CA LEU A 213 12.00 -6.67 14.77
C LEU A 213 11.94 -5.19 15.16
N GLU A 214 12.90 -4.43 14.68
CA GLU A 214 13.10 -3.03 15.05
C GLU A 214 13.21 -2.16 13.80
N THR A 215 12.67 -0.95 13.85
CA THR A 215 12.86 0.04 12.78
C THR A 215 14.22 0.72 12.99
N LEU A 216 15.09 0.67 11.99
CA LEU A 216 16.39 1.37 12.04
C LEU A 216 16.27 2.83 11.60
N ASN A 217 15.40 3.10 10.63
CA ASN A 217 15.03 4.41 10.10
C ASN A 217 13.67 4.28 9.39
N ASP A 218 13.18 5.36 8.78
CA ASP A 218 11.85 5.40 8.16
C ASP A 218 11.63 4.32 7.08
N ASP A 219 12.71 3.84 6.44
CA ASP A 219 12.64 2.91 5.31
C ASP A 219 13.16 1.51 5.62
N ASN A 220 13.91 1.29 6.72
CA ASN A 220 14.59 0.03 6.98
C ASN A 220 14.21 -0.60 8.30
N ILE A 221 14.05 -1.91 8.27
CA ILE A 221 13.79 -2.77 9.42
C ILE A 221 14.96 -3.72 9.63
N ALA A 222 15.29 -3.96 10.90
CA ALA A 222 16.20 -5.01 11.33
C ALA A 222 15.41 -6.15 11.97
N LEU A 223 15.45 -7.31 11.34
CA LEU A 223 15.05 -8.59 11.93
C LEU A 223 16.27 -9.25 12.55
N SER A 224 16.20 -9.63 13.82
CA SER A 224 17.23 -10.40 14.48
C SER A 224 16.65 -11.64 15.13
N ILE A 225 17.31 -12.79 14.95
CA ILE A 225 17.00 -14.06 15.59
C ILE A 225 18.25 -14.50 16.32
N SER A 226 18.17 -14.69 17.63
CA SER A 226 19.32 -15.11 18.44
C SER A 226 18.95 -16.26 19.35
N ASP A 227 19.92 -17.12 19.63
CA ASP A 227 19.87 -18.12 20.68
C ASP A 227 21.06 -17.93 21.66
N ASN A 228 20.93 -18.49 22.85
CA ASN A 228 21.99 -18.53 23.84
C ASN A 228 22.60 -19.94 24.00
N GLY A 229 22.61 -20.69 22.89
CA GLY A 229 23.10 -22.08 22.90
C GLY A 229 24.59 -22.20 22.63
N VAL A 230 24.99 -23.37 22.10
CA VAL A 230 26.41 -23.72 21.89
C VAL A 230 27.11 -22.92 20.80
N GLY A 231 26.35 -22.13 20.01
CA GLY A 231 26.90 -21.33 18.92
C GLY A 231 27.26 -22.15 17.67
N LEU A 232 27.99 -21.49 16.77
CA LEU A 232 28.45 -22.10 15.51
C LEU A 232 29.69 -22.98 15.72
N PRO A 233 29.85 -24.08 14.97
CA PRO A 233 31.08 -24.90 15.05
C PRO A 233 32.33 -24.09 14.76
N PRO A 234 33.48 -24.46 15.36
CA PRO A 234 34.75 -23.84 15.02
C PRO A 234 35.04 -23.94 13.50
N GLY A 235 35.46 -22.82 12.91
CA GLY A 235 35.74 -22.77 11.46
C GLY A 235 34.50 -22.64 10.57
N PHE A 236 33.32 -22.41 11.13
CA PHE A 236 32.13 -22.18 10.33
C PHE A 236 32.28 -20.96 9.40
N ASP A 237 32.14 -21.20 8.13
CA ASP A 237 32.12 -20.14 7.11
C ASP A 237 30.78 -20.17 6.38
N ILE A 238 30.01 -19.10 6.53
CA ILE A 238 28.71 -18.95 5.87
C ILE A 238 28.79 -19.04 4.34
N LYS A 239 29.94 -18.67 3.74
CA LYS A 239 30.14 -18.71 2.28
C LYS A 239 30.36 -20.13 1.77
N GLN A 240 30.92 -21.00 2.60
CA GLN A 240 31.25 -22.38 2.24
C GLN A 240 30.20 -23.38 2.71
N THR A 241 29.30 -22.96 3.64
CA THR A 241 28.24 -23.82 4.16
C THR A 241 27.07 -23.88 3.19
N SER A 242 26.78 -25.08 2.67
CA SER A 242 25.74 -25.36 1.68
C SER A 242 24.61 -26.24 2.21
N THR A 243 24.19 -26.07 3.47
CA THR A 243 22.96 -26.72 3.92
C THR A 243 21.74 -26.08 3.26
N LEU A 244 20.70 -26.88 3.00
CA LEU A 244 19.48 -26.39 2.35
C LEU A 244 18.88 -25.17 3.05
N GLY A 245 18.79 -25.20 4.39
CA GLY A 245 18.27 -24.08 5.19
C GLY A 245 19.11 -22.81 5.04
N MET A 246 20.45 -22.94 5.00
CA MET A 246 21.34 -21.79 4.83
C MET A 246 21.21 -21.17 3.42
N GLU A 247 21.18 -22.02 2.38
CA GLU A 247 20.99 -21.53 1.01
C GLU A 247 19.61 -20.87 0.82
N MET A 248 18.59 -21.41 1.48
CA MET A 248 17.25 -20.82 1.49
C MET A 248 17.26 -19.45 2.17
N MET A 249 17.86 -19.31 3.36
CA MET A 249 17.95 -18.02 4.06
C MET A 249 18.70 -16.96 3.23
N LYS A 250 19.80 -17.36 2.54
CA LYS A 250 20.50 -16.48 1.60
C LYS A 250 19.63 -16.07 0.40
N ALA A 251 18.85 -16.99 -0.15
CA ALA A 251 17.96 -16.72 -1.28
C ALA A 251 16.82 -15.76 -0.86
N LEU A 252 16.20 -16.00 0.30
CA LEU A 252 15.14 -15.16 0.85
C LEU A 252 15.65 -13.76 1.19
N SER A 253 16.87 -13.63 1.71
CA SER A 253 17.48 -12.32 1.95
C SER A 253 17.69 -11.52 0.67
N ARG A 254 18.10 -12.18 -0.42
CA ARG A 254 18.21 -11.54 -1.76
C ARG A 254 16.85 -11.11 -2.30
N GLN A 255 15.81 -11.92 -2.09
CA GLN A 255 14.43 -11.59 -2.49
C GLN A 255 13.92 -10.31 -1.79
N LEU A 256 14.32 -10.11 -0.53
CA LEU A 256 14.01 -8.90 0.25
C LEU A 256 14.96 -7.73 -0.02
N ASN A 257 15.93 -7.88 -0.95
CA ASN A 257 17.03 -6.94 -1.17
C ASN A 257 17.76 -6.58 0.14
N GLY A 258 17.80 -7.56 1.07
CA GLY A 258 18.27 -7.36 2.43
C GLY A 258 19.72 -7.73 2.63
N LYS A 259 20.34 -7.09 3.64
CA LYS A 259 21.68 -7.42 4.12
C LYS A 259 21.59 -8.50 5.20
N PHE A 260 22.00 -9.72 4.85
CA PHE A 260 21.99 -10.90 5.72
C PHE A 260 23.34 -11.12 6.37
N THR A 261 23.36 -11.36 7.70
CA THR A 261 24.56 -11.69 8.44
C THR A 261 24.28 -12.80 9.47
N ILE A 262 25.28 -13.61 9.73
CA ILE A 262 25.31 -14.59 10.82
C ILE A 262 26.56 -14.38 11.63
N LYS A 263 26.44 -14.43 12.95
CA LYS A 263 27.56 -14.27 13.89
C LYS A 263 27.45 -15.25 15.03
N ASN A 264 28.59 -15.54 15.66
CA ASN A 264 28.67 -16.31 16.90
C ASN A 264 28.85 -15.33 18.07
N GLU A 265 27.77 -15.04 18.79
CA GLU A 265 27.71 -14.06 19.89
C GLU A 265 26.99 -14.68 21.09
N ASN A 266 27.73 -15.47 21.93
CA ASN A 266 27.15 -16.26 23.03
C ASN A 266 25.98 -17.16 22.61
N GLY A 267 26.12 -17.82 21.48
CA GLY A 267 25.10 -18.50 20.69
C GLY A 267 25.13 -18.00 19.26
N VAL A 268 24.11 -18.25 18.48
CA VAL A 268 24.00 -17.77 17.10
C VAL A 268 23.14 -16.52 17.04
N LEU A 269 23.64 -15.49 16.35
CA LEU A 269 22.87 -14.31 15.95
C LEU A 269 22.73 -14.26 14.44
N ILE A 270 21.51 -14.34 13.96
CA ILE A 270 21.13 -14.11 12.56
C ILE A 270 20.49 -12.72 12.49
N SER A 271 20.97 -11.89 11.56
CA SER A 271 20.39 -10.56 11.35
C SER A 271 20.13 -10.33 9.86
N LEU A 272 18.98 -9.71 9.56
CA LEU A 272 18.55 -9.28 8.25
C LEU A 272 18.10 -7.83 8.33
N ILE A 273 18.71 -6.96 7.53
CA ILE A 273 18.28 -5.56 7.37
C ILE A 273 17.70 -5.43 5.97
N PHE A 274 16.46 -4.96 5.86
CA PHE A 274 15.77 -4.80 4.58
C PHE A 274 14.83 -3.61 4.59
N GLY A 275 14.50 -3.10 3.40
CA GLY A 275 13.54 -2.01 3.24
C GLY A 275 12.11 -2.47 3.42
N ILE A 276 11.30 -1.65 4.09
CA ILE A 276 9.84 -1.84 4.11
C ILE A 276 9.22 -0.98 3.00
N GLU A 277 8.44 -1.59 2.13
CA GLU A 277 7.60 -0.85 1.20
C GLU A 277 6.35 -0.33 1.94
N ASN A 278 6.49 0.74 2.73
CA ASN A 278 5.36 1.44 3.33
C ASN A 278 4.60 2.20 2.25
N LYS A 279 3.63 1.56 1.61
CA LYS A 279 2.68 2.25 0.69
C LYS A 279 1.61 3.09 1.42
N PHE A 280 1.71 3.24 2.74
CA PHE A 280 0.77 4.01 3.57
C PHE A 280 1.49 5.07 4.40
N GLY A 281 1.77 6.24 3.80
CA GLY A 281 2.35 7.35 4.56
C GLY A 281 2.59 8.64 3.79
N SER A 282 2.18 8.76 2.51
CA SER A 282 2.42 9.98 1.73
C SER A 282 1.18 10.77 1.30
N ASP A 283 -0.04 10.35 1.67
CA ASP A 283 -1.25 11.06 1.21
C ASP A 283 -1.89 12.02 2.24
N ASP A 284 -1.27 12.24 3.43
CA ASP A 284 -1.88 13.15 4.43
C ASP A 284 -1.11 14.47 4.66
N ASN A 285 -0.28 14.91 3.71
CA ASN A 285 0.40 16.21 3.78
C ASN A 285 0.04 17.20 2.66
N GLY A 286 -1.10 17.01 1.98
CA GLY A 286 -1.58 17.85 0.87
C GLY A 286 -2.70 18.83 1.21
N SER A 287 -3.03 19.11 2.48
CA SER A 287 -4.16 19.98 2.81
C SER A 287 -3.92 20.89 4.03
N ARG A 288 -2.86 21.71 3.98
CA ARG A 288 -2.76 22.94 4.80
C ARG A 288 -1.86 23.94 4.08
N ARG A 289 -2.42 24.71 3.14
CA ARG A 289 -2.09 26.11 2.88
C ARG A 289 -3.24 26.79 2.15
#